data_427c4447184070f240d05c2dd1fb61f8
#
_entry.id   427c4447184070f240d05c2dd1fb61f8
#
_cell.length_a   1.000
_cell.length_b   1.000
_cell.length_c   1.000
_cell.angle_alpha   90.00
_cell.angle_beta   90.00
_cell.angle_gamma   90.00
#
_symmetry.space_group_name_H-M   'P 1'
#
loop_
_entity.id
_entity.type
_entity.pdbx_description
1 polymer ?
#
loop_
_entity_poly.entity_id
_entity_poly.type
_entity_poly.pdbx_seq_one_letter_code
_entity_poly.pdbx_strand_id
1 'polypeptide(L)'
;MYRSRSYAQVLYGHFNDFLKATLELNTIARKRGWPESRIWTHVVGTGNEVVLEEEYADLASFQKVGDAFQSDGEAMKIFRSTANLVVQGSVRNELFEEVKRPLA
;
A
#
# COMPACT_ATOMS: atom_id res chain seq x y z
N MET A 1 10.09 8.75 -11.87
CA MET A 1 9.26 8.47 -10.69
C MET A 1 8.43 7.23 -10.91
N TYR A 2 8.28 6.44 -9.89
CA TYR A 2 7.44 5.24 -9.87
C TYR A 2 6.36 5.41 -8.82
N ARG A 3 5.18 4.86 -9.09
CA ARG A 3 4.04 4.89 -8.18
C ARG A 3 3.49 3.49 -8.00
N SER A 4 3.48 3.02 -6.77
CA SER A 4 2.93 1.72 -6.39
C SER A 4 1.50 1.92 -5.92
N ARG A 5 0.58 1.08 -6.39
CA ARG A 5 -0.79 1.02 -5.88
C ARG A 5 -1.14 -0.40 -5.49
N SER A 6 -1.66 -0.55 -4.28
CA SER A 6 -2.18 -1.82 -3.78
C SER A 6 -3.67 -1.66 -3.53
N TYR A 7 -4.46 -2.55 -4.11
CA TYR A 7 -5.91 -2.54 -4.03
C TYR A 7 -6.36 -3.71 -3.17
N ALA A 8 -7.28 -3.47 -2.25
CA ALA A 8 -7.88 -4.52 -1.44
C ALA A 8 -9.34 -4.20 -1.16
N GLN A 9 -10.22 -5.18 -1.34
CA GLN A 9 -11.61 -5.05 -0.92
C GLN A 9 -11.71 -5.46 0.55
N VAL A 10 -12.09 -4.53 1.40
CA VAL A 10 -12.18 -4.75 2.84
C VAL A 10 -13.53 -5.37 3.18
N LEU A 11 -13.53 -6.35 4.08
CA LEU A 11 -14.76 -6.97 4.57
C LEU A 11 -15.65 -5.95 5.29
N TYR A 12 -16.96 -6.09 5.14
CA TYR A 12 -17.92 -5.24 5.86
C TYR A 12 -17.68 -5.30 7.36
N GLY A 13 -17.73 -4.13 7.99
CA GLY A 13 -17.51 -4.00 9.44
C GLY A 13 -16.05 -3.93 9.85
N HIS A 14 -15.09 -4.13 8.92
CA HIS A 14 -13.66 -4.14 9.21
C HIS A 14 -12.89 -2.97 8.61
N PHE A 15 -13.58 -1.98 8.07
CA PHE A 15 -12.92 -0.82 7.46
C PHE A 15 -12.03 -0.08 8.46
N ASN A 16 -12.54 0.20 9.65
CA ASN A 16 -11.77 0.93 10.66
C ASN A 16 -10.58 0.12 11.16
N ASP A 17 -10.72 -1.19 11.29
CA ASP A 17 -9.61 -2.06 11.68
C ASP A 17 -8.51 -2.06 10.62
N PHE A 18 -8.89 -2.13 9.35
CA PHE A 18 -7.97 -2.07 8.23
C PHE A 18 -7.25 -0.72 8.18
N LEU A 19 -7.99 0.38 8.33
CA LEU A 19 -7.44 1.72 8.35
C LEU A 19 -6.45 1.90 9.49
N LYS A 20 -6.79 1.40 10.69
CA LYS A 20 -5.90 1.44 11.85
C LYS A 20 -4.58 0.73 11.56
N ALA A 21 -4.64 -0.48 11.02
CA ALA A 21 -3.44 -1.24 10.67
C ALA A 21 -2.57 -0.49 9.64
N THR A 22 -3.21 0.11 8.64
CA THR A 22 -2.50 0.89 7.62
C THR A 22 -1.82 2.12 8.22
N LEU A 23 -2.48 2.82 9.14
CA LEU A 23 -1.89 3.97 9.82
C LEU A 23 -0.73 3.57 10.73
N GLU A 24 -0.81 2.40 11.36
CA GLU A 24 0.32 1.84 12.12
C GLU A 24 1.51 1.53 11.22
N LEU A 25 1.27 0.97 10.04
CA LEU A 25 2.32 0.74 9.04
C LEU A 25 2.94 2.05 8.56
N ASN A 26 2.15 3.10 8.39
CA ASN A 26 2.68 4.43 8.04
C ASN A 26 3.57 5.00 9.14
N THR A 27 3.24 4.75 10.40
CA THR A 27 4.09 5.16 11.52
C THR A 27 5.45 4.45 11.46
N ILE A 28 5.45 3.16 11.17
CA ILE A 28 6.68 2.38 10.98
C ILE A 28 7.46 2.90 9.77
N ALA A 29 6.79 3.13 8.65
CA ALA A 29 7.42 3.66 7.44
C ALA A 29 8.15 4.97 7.73
N ARG A 30 7.53 5.86 8.49
CA ARG A 30 8.14 7.13 8.88
C ARG A 30 9.40 6.91 9.70
N LYS A 31 9.37 5.99 10.66
CA LYS A 31 10.53 5.66 11.51
C LYS A 31 11.67 5.07 10.68
N ARG A 32 11.37 4.29 9.65
CA ARG A 32 12.37 3.61 8.82
C ARG A 32 12.85 4.46 7.64
N GLY A 33 12.22 5.61 7.39
CA GLY A 33 12.53 6.43 6.22
C GLY A 33 11.95 5.89 4.93
N TRP A 34 10.93 5.04 5.01
CA TRP A 34 10.20 4.53 3.85
C TRP A 34 9.09 5.50 3.44
N PRO A 35 8.66 5.48 2.17
CA PRO A 35 7.47 6.24 1.78
C PRO A 35 6.25 5.79 2.57
N GLU A 36 5.45 6.76 3.01
CA GLU A 36 4.17 6.47 3.64
C GLU A 36 3.11 6.26 2.56
N SER A 37 2.15 5.39 2.84
CA SER A 37 1.02 5.17 1.95
C SER A 37 0.02 6.31 2.04
N ARG A 38 -0.40 6.83 0.88
CA ARG A 38 -1.65 7.58 0.78
C ARG A 38 -2.78 6.57 0.69
N ILE A 39 -3.87 6.85 1.38
CA ILE A 39 -5.00 5.95 1.49
C ILE A 39 -6.17 6.54 0.75
N TRP A 40 -6.68 5.81 -0.24
CA TRP A 40 -7.79 6.24 -1.08
C TRP A 40 -8.97 5.29 -0.93
N THR A 41 -10.17 5.82 -0.94
CA THR A 41 -11.41 5.04 -1.07
C THR A 41 -12.23 5.63 -2.20
N HIS A 42 -13.13 4.82 -2.76
CA HIS A 42 -14.02 5.31 -3.81
C HIS A 42 -15.15 6.15 -3.20
N VAL A 43 -15.35 7.34 -3.74
CA VAL A 43 -16.59 8.09 -3.52
C VAL A 43 -17.69 7.50 -4.41
N VAL A 44 -17.30 7.19 -5.66
CA VAL A 44 -18.13 6.47 -6.62
C VAL A 44 -17.25 5.39 -7.24
N GLY A 45 -17.69 4.16 -7.27
CA GLY A 45 -16.94 3.04 -7.82
C GLY A 45 -17.13 1.77 -6.99
N THR A 46 -16.10 0.94 -6.94
CA THR A 46 -16.15 -0.33 -6.20
C THR A 46 -16.30 -0.08 -4.70
N GLY A 47 -17.37 -0.59 -4.12
CA GLY A 47 -17.61 -0.47 -2.67
C GLY A 47 -16.58 -1.23 -1.86
N ASN A 48 -16.21 -0.68 -0.71
CA ASN A 48 -15.26 -1.24 0.26
C ASN A 48 -13.85 -1.48 -0.27
N GLU A 49 -13.51 -0.97 -1.44
CA GLU A 49 -12.14 -1.05 -1.92
C GLU A 49 -11.31 0.09 -1.33
N VAL A 50 -10.14 -0.27 -0.79
CA VAL A 50 -9.12 0.67 -0.33
C VAL A 50 -7.93 0.58 -1.26
N VAL A 51 -7.39 1.73 -1.63
CA VAL A 51 -6.18 1.82 -2.46
C VAL A 51 -5.08 2.46 -1.63
N LEU A 52 -3.94 1.78 -1.54
CA LEU A 52 -2.74 2.29 -0.87
C LEU A 52 -1.75 2.70 -1.95
N GLU A 53 -1.24 3.92 -1.87
CA GLU A 53 -0.35 4.46 -2.89
C GLU A 53 0.92 5.00 -2.28
N GLU A 54 2.08 4.59 -2.81
CA GLU A 54 3.40 5.12 -2.44
C GLU A 54 4.15 5.59 -3.68
N GLU A 55 5.03 6.56 -3.49
CA GLU A 55 5.89 7.07 -4.55
C GLU A 55 7.36 6.74 -4.28
N TYR A 56 8.08 6.39 -5.35
CA TYR A 56 9.50 6.06 -5.31
C TYR A 56 10.23 6.83 -6.39
N ALA A 57 11.45 7.30 -6.08
CA ALA A 57 12.26 8.05 -7.03
C ALA A 57 12.71 7.18 -8.21
N ASP A 58 13.04 5.91 -7.93
CA ASP A 58 13.55 4.96 -8.91
C ASP A 58 13.16 3.53 -8.54
N LEU A 59 13.39 2.61 -9.46
CA LEU A 59 13.05 1.21 -9.28
C LEU A 59 13.90 0.54 -8.19
N ALA A 60 15.15 0.94 -8.06
CA ALA A 60 16.04 0.41 -7.02
C ALA A 60 15.53 0.75 -5.62
N SER A 61 15.03 1.96 -5.41
CA SER A 61 14.43 2.39 -4.14
C SER A 61 13.18 1.57 -3.82
N PHE A 62 12.33 1.33 -4.83
CA PHE A 62 11.15 0.49 -4.67
C PHE A 62 11.53 -0.92 -4.19
N GLN A 63 12.51 -1.54 -4.83
CA GLN A 63 12.95 -2.89 -4.49
C GLN A 63 13.60 -2.93 -3.11
N LYS A 64 14.42 -1.94 -2.79
CA LYS A 64 15.09 -1.86 -1.48
C LYS A 64 14.08 -1.74 -0.34
N VAL A 65 13.07 -0.89 -0.49
CA VAL A 65 12.02 -0.74 0.53
C VAL A 65 11.19 -2.01 0.64
N GLY A 66 10.86 -2.65 -0.47
CA GLY A 66 10.13 -3.93 -0.47
C GLY A 66 10.87 -5.01 0.29
N ASP A 67 12.17 -5.16 0.06
CA ASP A 67 13.00 -6.13 0.76
C ASP A 67 13.10 -5.80 2.25
N ALA A 68 13.29 -4.54 2.60
CA ALA A 68 13.35 -4.09 3.98
C ALA A 68 12.02 -4.32 4.72
N PHE A 69 10.91 -4.07 4.07
CA PHE A 69 9.56 -4.30 4.62
C PHE A 69 9.35 -5.78 4.94
N GLN A 70 9.69 -6.66 4.01
CA GLN A 70 9.54 -8.10 4.20
C GLN A 70 10.43 -8.67 5.30
N SER A 71 11.54 -8.00 5.59
CA SER A 71 12.48 -8.39 6.65
C SER A 71 12.19 -7.72 7.99
N ASP A 72 11.26 -6.79 8.04
CA ASP A 72 10.91 -6.05 9.25
C ASP A 72 9.82 -6.80 10.03
N GLY A 73 10.20 -7.36 11.19
CA GLY A 73 9.29 -8.19 11.99
C GLY A 73 8.08 -7.41 12.52
N GLU A 74 8.25 -6.16 12.88
CA GLU A 74 7.16 -5.31 13.38
C GLU A 74 6.17 -4.99 12.26
N ALA A 75 6.67 -4.58 11.10
CA ALA A 75 5.84 -4.28 9.94
C ALA A 75 5.11 -5.53 9.44
N MET A 76 5.80 -6.66 9.34
CA MET A 76 5.20 -7.90 8.86
C MET A 76 4.14 -8.45 9.81
N LYS A 77 4.28 -8.26 11.11
CA LYS A 77 3.26 -8.65 12.07
C LYS A 77 1.95 -7.90 11.83
N ILE A 78 2.03 -6.59 11.63
CA ILE A 78 0.85 -5.75 11.35
C ILE A 78 0.28 -6.10 9.99
N PHE A 79 1.13 -6.23 8.96
CA PHE A 79 0.69 -6.59 7.62
C PHE A 79 -0.07 -7.91 7.61
N ARG A 80 0.45 -8.94 8.27
CA ARG A 80 -0.22 -10.24 8.35
C ARG A 80 -1.55 -10.17 9.08
N SER A 81 -1.71 -9.26 10.04
CA SER A 81 -2.97 -9.08 10.75
C SER A 81 -4.11 -8.61 9.84
N THR A 82 -3.78 -8.01 8.69
CA THR A 82 -4.79 -7.54 7.72
C THR A 82 -5.37 -8.66 6.87
N ALA A 83 -4.76 -9.85 6.87
CA ALA A 83 -5.20 -10.95 6.01
C ALA A 83 -6.66 -11.34 6.25
N ASN A 84 -7.14 -11.25 7.49
CA ASN A 84 -8.51 -11.59 7.86
C ASN A 84 -9.50 -10.42 7.66
N LEU A 85 -9.03 -9.27 7.21
CA LEU A 85 -9.84 -8.07 7.06
C LEU A 85 -10.23 -7.80 5.61
N VAL A 86 -9.73 -8.60 4.66
CA VAL A 86 -9.95 -8.39 3.23
C VAL A 86 -10.63 -9.58 2.59
N VAL A 87 -11.33 -9.31 1.50
CA VAL A 87 -11.94 -10.37 0.69
C VAL A 87 -10.84 -11.18 0.03
N GLN A 88 -10.91 -12.50 0.16
CA GLN A 88 -9.94 -13.42 -0.43
C GLN A 88 -9.88 -13.21 -1.95
N GLY A 89 -8.66 -13.05 -2.48
CA GLY A 89 -8.45 -12.89 -3.91
C GLY A 89 -8.68 -11.47 -4.43
N SER A 90 -9.05 -10.51 -3.57
CA SER A 90 -9.32 -9.13 -3.99
C SER A 90 -8.06 -8.27 -4.11
N VAL A 91 -6.94 -8.70 -3.52
CA VAL A 91 -5.70 -7.91 -3.49
C VAL A 91 -5.03 -7.96 -4.86
N ARG A 92 -4.69 -6.78 -5.38
CA ARG A 92 -3.87 -6.66 -6.57
C ARG A 92 -2.89 -5.51 -6.40
N ASN A 93 -1.75 -5.60 -7.06
CA ASN A 93 -0.70 -4.60 -6.97
C ASN A 93 -0.34 -4.13 -8.38
N GLU A 94 -0.07 -2.83 -8.48
CA GLU A 94 0.35 -2.21 -9.73
C GLU A 94 1.54 -1.29 -9.46
N LEU A 95 2.49 -1.25 -10.38
CA LEU A 95 3.60 -0.32 -10.33
C LEU A 95 3.63 0.47 -11.62
N PHE A 96 3.54 1.79 -11.50
CA PHE A 96 3.53 2.71 -12.64
C PHE A 96 4.87 3.41 -12.75
N GLU A 97 5.35 3.56 -13.98
CA GLU A 97 6.48 4.43 -14.29
C GLU A 97 5.96 5.70 -14.95
N GLU A 98 6.41 6.85 -14.45
CA GLU A 98 6.03 8.12 -15.04
C GLU A 98 6.68 8.29 -16.41
N VAL A 99 5.88 8.60 -17.41
CA VAL A 99 6.39 8.86 -18.77
C VAL A 99 6.88 10.30 -18.82
N LYS A 100 8.20 10.48 -19.01
CA LYS A 100 8.85 11.79 -19.03
C LYS A 100 9.41 12.19 -20.39
N ARG A 101 9.31 11.29 -21.36
CA ARG A 101 9.84 11.58 -22.71
C ARG A 101 8.85 12.44 -23.46
N PRO A 102 9.34 13.37 -24.33
CA PRO A 102 8.45 14.17 -25.14
C PRO A 102 7.67 13.28 -26.13
N LEU A 103 6.41 13.64 -26.33
CA LEU A 103 5.58 13.06 -27.37
C LEU A 103 5.91 13.76 -28.66
N ALA A 104 6.67 13.11 -29.51
CA ALA A 104 7.06 13.66 -30.81
C ALA A 104 5.93 13.57 -31.83
#